data_dbf81dc4c222a7afd21187d4ddb5e4c1
#
_entry.id   dbf81dc4c222a7afd21187d4ddb5e4c1
#
_cell.length_a   1.000
_cell.length_b   1.000
_cell.length_c   1.000
_cell.angle_alpha   90.00
_cell.angle_beta   90.00
_cell.angle_gamma   90.00
#
_symmetry.space_group_name_H-M   'P 1'
#
loop_
_entity.id
_entity.type
_entity.pdbx_description
1 polymer ?
#
loop_
_entity_poly.entity_id
_entity_poly.type
_entity_poly.pdbx_seq_one_letter_code
_entity_poly.pdbx_strand_id
1 'polypeptide(L)'
;GVGPEIIIKMFKRQLVYDSSCPLVIGDAAFLNDVSLKLASGLSIIPISSPQEASFAPYTIDVLDLKNIPNGVCEGKPGPVGGQASVEYIRTAVNLALDQQVDAIVTAPINKKSIHLAGFKWPGHTEMLADFTDTKEVALMLTGDALRVVIVTTHIPLNQVGQSITHKQITITIRLTHQWLIKHV
;
A
#
# COMPACT_ATOMS: atom_id res chain seq x y z
N GLY A 1 11.36 -4.00 -6.28
CA GLY A 1 11.48 -4.22 -4.83
C GLY A 1 10.90 -5.56 -4.42
N VAL A 2 10.78 -5.79 -3.11
CA VAL A 2 10.27 -7.06 -2.53
C VAL A 2 8.74 -7.17 -2.54
N GLY A 3 8.03 -6.11 -2.92
CA GLY A 3 6.56 -6.07 -2.89
C GLY A 3 5.87 -7.24 -3.60
N PRO A 4 6.18 -7.50 -4.88
CA PRO A 4 5.57 -8.60 -5.63
C PRO A 4 5.79 -9.97 -4.98
N GLU A 5 6.98 -10.24 -4.46
CA GLU A 5 7.30 -11.48 -3.76
C GLU A 5 6.49 -11.62 -2.46
N ILE A 6 6.34 -10.55 -1.69
CA ILE A 6 5.56 -10.54 -0.45
C ILE A 6 4.08 -10.79 -0.75
N ILE A 7 3.53 -10.16 -1.78
CA ILE A 7 2.15 -10.37 -2.23
C ILE A 7 1.93 -11.83 -2.57
N ILE A 8 2.74 -12.42 -3.43
CA ILE A 8 2.63 -13.83 -3.83
C ILE A 8 2.70 -14.76 -2.61
N LYS A 9 3.66 -14.53 -1.70
CA LYS A 9 3.79 -15.34 -0.48
C LYS A 9 2.58 -15.19 0.46
N MET A 10 1.97 -14.01 0.52
CA MET A 10 0.77 -13.76 1.31
C MET A 10 -0.41 -14.59 0.79
N PHE A 11 -0.64 -14.59 -0.52
CA PHE A 11 -1.74 -15.33 -1.15
C PHE A 11 -1.61 -16.87 -1.09
N LYS A 12 -0.48 -17.40 -0.66
CA LYS A 12 -0.34 -18.84 -0.30
C LYS A 12 -1.02 -19.20 1.03
N ARG A 13 -1.46 -18.21 1.81
CA ARG A 13 -2.11 -18.43 3.10
C ARG A 13 -3.62 -18.42 2.95
N GLN A 14 -4.28 -19.50 3.31
CA GLN A 14 -5.74 -19.63 3.29
C GLN A 14 -6.44 -18.50 4.07
N LEU A 15 -5.86 -18.09 5.20
CA LEU A 15 -6.40 -17.02 6.05
C LEU A 15 -6.71 -15.73 5.28
N VAL A 16 -5.98 -15.42 4.20
CA VAL A 16 -6.20 -14.22 3.39
C VAL A 16 -7.57 -14.25 2.74
N TYR A 17 -7.96 -15.40 2.19
CA TYR A 17 -9.26 -15.59 1.52
C TYR A 17 -10.41 -15.75 2.51
N ASP A 18 -10.13 -16.30 3.70
CA ASP A 18 -11.14 -16.51 4.75
C ASP A 18 -11.54 -15.18 5.41
N SER A 19 -10.62 -14.19 5.44
CA SER A 19 -10.80 -12.94 6.18
C SER A 19 -11.07 -11.72 5.30
N SER A 20 -10.86 -11.82 3.98
CA SER A 20 -10.98 -10.67 3.07
C SER A 20 -11.21 -11.09 1.62
N CYS A 21 -11.62 -10.13 0.80
CA CYS A 21 -11.67 -10.22 -0.66
C CYS A 21 -10.51 -9.39 -1.25
N PRO A 22 -9.28 -9.92 -1.30
CA PRO A 22 -8.10 -9.15 -1.64
C PRO A 22 -7.96 -8.97 -3.15
N LEU A 23 -7.92 -7.72 -3.60
CA LEU A 23 -7.64 -7.31 -4.97
C LEU A 23 -6.22 -6.75 -5.05
N VAL A 24 -5.42 -7.26 -5.99
CA VAL A 24 -4.09 -6.71 -6.25
C VAL A 24 -4.15 -5.68 -7.38
N ILE A 25 -3.52 -4.53 -7.19
CA ILE A 25 -3.31 -3.55 -8.26
C ILE A 25 -1.85 -3.65 -8.68
N GLY A 26 -1.61 -3.94 -9.95
CA GLY A 26 -0.28 -4.24 -10.41
C GLY A 26 -0.16 -4.42 -11.91
N ASP A 27 0.94 -5.03 -12.32
CA ASP A 27 1.17 -5.55 -13.66
C ASP A 27 1.10 -7.08 -13.59
N ALA A 28 0.09 -7.65 -14.24
CA ALA A 28 -0.20 -9.07 -14.15
C ALA A 28 0.90 -9.92 -14.79
N ALA A 29 1.49 -9.47 -15.90
CA ALA A 29 2.57 -10.18 -16.56
C ALA A 29 3.82 -10.25 -15.66
N PHE A 30 4.18 -9.12 -15.05
CA PHE A 30 5.30 -9.05 -14.11
C PHE A 30 5.07 -9.92 -12.86
N LEU A 31 3.85 -9.88 -12.28
CA LEU A 31 3.50 -10.73 -11.14
C LEU A 31 3.53 -12.21 -11.49
N ASN A 32 3.08 -12.58 -12.70
CA ASN A 32 3.14 -13.96 -13.18
C ASN A 32 4.59 -14.46 -13.29
N ASP A 33 5.49 -13.65 -13.82
CA ASP A 33 6.92 -14.00 -13.90
C ASP A 33 7.53 -14.24 -12.52
N VAL A 34 7.20 -13.38 -11.55
CA VAL A 34 7.65 -13.56 -10.15
C VAL A 34 7.02 -14.81 -9.53
N SER A 35 5.73 -15.07 -9.79
CA SER A 35 5.02 -16.27 -9.31
C SER A 35 5.67 -17.56 -9.82
N LEU A 36 6.04 -17.61 -11.10
CA LEU A 36 6.73 -18.74 -11.72
C LEU A 36 8.11 -18.95 -11.10
N LYS A 37 8.91 -17.89 -10.92
CA LYS A 37 10.23 -17.96 -10.27
C LYS A 37 10.17 -18.49 -8.84
N LEU A 38 9.10 -18.18 -8.12
CA LEU A 38 8.87 -18.66 -6.75
C LEU A 38 8.23 -20.05 -6.69
N ALA A 39 7.93 -20.66 -7.83
CA ALA A 39 7.17 -21.92 -7.91
C ALA A 39 5.93 -21.88 -6.99
N SER A 40 5.17 -20.79 -7.05
CA SER A 40 4.12 -20.49 -6.06
C SER A 40 2.92 -21.42 -6.15
N GLY A 41 2.60 -21.91 -7.35
CA GLY A 41 1.39 -22.67 -7.66
C GLY A 41 0.11 -21.81 -7.72
N LEU A 42 0.25 -20.47 -7.66
CA LEU A 42 -0.87 -19.54 -7.75
C LEU A 42 -1.13 -19.12 -9.19
N SER A 43 -2.40 -18.97 -9.54
CA SER A 43 -2.83 -18.43 -10.84
C SER A 43 -2.98 -16.92 -10.76
N ILE A 44 -2.36 -16.18 -11.67
CA ILE A 44 -2.51 -14.73 -11.79
C ILE A 44 -3.62 -14.46 -12.82
N ILE A 45 -4.68 -13.80 -12.36
CA ILE A 45 -5.86 -13.50 -13.18
C ILE A 45 -5.90 -11.99 -13.46
N PRO A 46 -5.56 -11.54 -14.69
CA PRO A 46 -5.71 -10.14 -15.04
C PRO A 46 -7.18 -9.77 -15.15
N ILE A 47 -7.58 -8.68 -14.53
CA ILE A 47 -8.93 -8.11 -14.62
C ILE A 47 -8.84 -6.63 -14.99
N SER A 48 -9.93 -6.07 -15.51
CA SER A 48 -10.03 -4.66 -15.93
C SER A 48 -10.82 -3.82 -14.93
N SER A 49 -11.61 -4.46 -14.08
CA SER A 49 -12.39 -3.78 -13.02
C SER A 49 -12.52 -4.65 -11.77
N PRO A 50 -12.71 -4.07 -10.57
CA PRO A 50 -12.89 -4.82 -9.33
C PRO A 50 -14.06 -5.83 -9.39
N GLN A 51 -15.10 -5.53 -10.17
CA GLN A 51 -16.31 -6.35 -10.31
C GLN A 51 -16.04 -7.67 -11.03
N GLU A 52 -14.94 -7.81 -11.76
CA GLU A 52 -14.52 -9.03 -12.42
C GLU A 52 -13.79 -10.01 -11.49
N ALA A 53 -13.41 -9.56 -10.28
CA ALA A 53 -12.66 -10.37 -9.34
C ALA A 53 -13.49 -11.55 -8.84
N SER A 54 -12.89 -12.74 -8.86
CA SER A 54 -13.52 -13.98 -8.41
C SER A 54 -13.21 -14.31 -6.95
N PHE A 55 -12.11 -13.79 -6.43
CA PHE A 55 -11.56 -14.07 -5.08
C PHE A 55 -11.41 -15.57 -4.79
N ALA A 56 -11.19 -16.36 -5.83
CA ALA A 56 -11.10 -17.81 -5.69
C ALA A 56 -9.79 -18.21 -4.98
N PRO A 57 -9.81 -19.24 -4.14
CA PRO A 57 -8.60 -19.77 -3.50
C PRO A 57 -7.50 -20.08 -4.51
N TYR A 58 -6.25 -19.85 -4.14
CA TYR A 58 -5.06 -20.06 -4.98
C TYR A 58 -5.01 -19.22 -6.26
N THR A 59 -5.86 -18.17 -6.37
CA THR A 59 -5.80 -17.19 -7.46
C THR A 59 -5.45 -15.81 -6.91
N ILE A 60 -4.83 -14.98 -7.74
CA ILE A 60 -4.61 -13.56 -7.46
C ILE A 60 -5.30 -12.78 -8.57
N ASP A 61 -6.42 -12.16 -8.26
CA ASP A 61 -7.08 -11.21 -9.15
C ASP A 61 -6.26 -9.92 -9.18
N VAL A 62 -5.77 -9.54 -10.35
CA VAL A 62 -4.91 -8.37 -10.55
C VAL A 62 -5.62 -7.35 -11.44
N LEU A 63 -5.95 -6.20 -10.89
CA LEU A 63 -6.31 -5.04 -11.70
C LEU A 63 -5.06 -4.61 -12.48
N ASP A 64 -5.03 -4.98 -13.76
CA ASP A 64 -3.82 -4.99 -14.57
C ASP A 64 -3.59 -3.64 -15.26
N LEU A 65 -2.59 -2.89 -14.80
CA LEU A 65 -2.23 -1.60 -15.37
C LEU A 65 -1.27 -1.70 -16.57
N LYS A 66 -0.70 -2.87 -16.85
CA LYS A 66 0.17 -3.13 -18.02
C LYS A 66 1.29 -2.08 -18.18
N ASN A 67 1.89 -1.67 -17.07
CA ASN A 67 2.81 -0.52 -17.04
C ASN A 67 4.26 -0.89 -16.75
N ILE A 68 4.59 -2.17 -16.73
CA ILE A 68 5.97 -2.66 -16.62
C ILE A 68 6.41 -3.19 -17.99
N PRO A 69 7.32 -2.50 -18.72
CA PRO A 69 7.83 -3.00 -19.97
C PRO A 69 8.69 -4.26 -19.77
N ASN A 70 8.73 -5.11 -20.79
CA ASN A 70 9.57 -6.30 -20.79
C ASN A 70 11.03 -5.95 -20.55
N GLY A 71 11.75 -6.81 -19.80
CA GLY A 71 13.19 -6.65 -19.54
C GLY A 71 13.53 -5.73 -18.37
N VAL A 72 12.56 -5.31 -17.58
CA VAL A 72 12.84 -4.59 -16.33
C VAL A 72 13.62 -5.49 -15.37
N CYS A 73 14.79 -5.00 -14.95
CA CYS A 73 15.69 -5.76 -14.08
C CYS A 73 15.18 -5.73 -12.63
N GLU A 74 14.78 -6.90 -12.12
CA GLU A 74 14.45 -7.08 -10.71
C GLU A 74 15.65 -6.82 -9.79
N GLY A 75 15.37 -6.35 -8.57
CA GLY A 75 16.42 -6.09 -7.56
C GLY A 75 17.21 -4.80 -7.76
N LYS A 76 17.05 -4.10 -8.90
CA LYS A 76 17.71 -2.82 -9.14
C LYS A 76 16.70 -1.67 -9.05
N PRO A 77 17.01 -0.61 -8.26
CA PRO A 77 16.19 0.60 -8.26
C PRO A 77 16.20 1.26 -9.66
N GLY A 78 15.01 1.63 -10.15
CA GLY A 78 14.86 2.28 -11.44
C GLY A 78 13.57 3.10 -11.54
N PRO A 79 13.50 4.07 -12.47
CA PRO A 79 12.36 4.96 -12.59
C PRO A 79 11.07 4.24 -12.99
N VAL A 80 11.14 3.21 -13.82
CA VAL A 80 9.96 2.43 -14.24
C VAL A 80 9.24 1.82 -13.04
N GLY A 81 9.97 1.13 -12.15
CA GLY A 81 9.38 0.55 -10.94
C GLY A 81 8.89 1.61 -9.95
N GLY A 82 9.51 2.80 -9.94
CA GLY A 82 9.05 3.94 -9.16
C GLY A 82 7.72 4.49 -9.68
N GLN A 83 7.64 4.75 -10.98
CA GLN A 83 6.44 5.21 -11.67
C GLN A 83 5.27 4.22 -11.46
N ALA A 84 5.50 2.94 -11.73
CA ALA A 84 4.50 1.90 -11.55
C ALA A 84 3.97 1.84 -10.11
N SER A 85 4.86 1.90 -9.11
CA SER A 85 4.45 1.91 -7.70
C SER A 85 3.53 3.08 -7.35
N VAL A 86 3.81 4.27 -7.88
CA VAL A 86 2.99 5.47 -7.67
C VAL A 86 1.63 5.32 -8.36
N GLU A 87 1.59 4.79 -9.58
CA GLU A 87 0.35 4.54 -10.32
C GLU A 87 -0.54 3.52 -9.60
N TYR A 88 0.02 2.43 -9.06
CA TYR A 88 -0.72 1.44 -8.28
C TYR A 88 -1.36 2.06 -7.03
N ILE A 89 -0.62 2.86 -6.29
CA ILE A 89 -1.14 3.54 -5.08
C ILE A 89 -2.21 4.56 -5.46
N ARG A 90 -2.01 5.32 -6.52
CA ARG A 90 -3.01 6.28 -7.01
C ARG A 90 -4.32 5.59 -7.42
N THR A 91 -4.21 4.48 -8.14
CA THR A 91 -5.37 3.67 -8.53
C THR A 91 -6.09 3.12 -7.30
N ALA A 92 -5.35 2.61 -6.30
CA ALA A 92 -5.93 2.14 -5.04
C ALA A 92 -6.69 3.25 -4.31
N VAL A 93 -6.13 4.47 -4.26
CA VAL A 93 -6.78 5.63 -3.64
C VAL A 93 -8.07 6.00 -4.39
N ASN A 94 -8.04 6.03 -5.72
CA ASN A 94 -9.25 6.33 -6.49
C ASN A 94 -10.34 5.31 -6.23
N LEU A 95 -10.03 4.00 -6.24
CA LEU A 95 -11.01 2.95 -5.92
C LEU A 95 -11.58 3.09 -4.51
N ALA A 96 -10.77 3.49 -3.53
CA ALA A 96 -11.22 3.69 -2.17
C ALA A 96 -12.11 4.95 -2.03
N LEU A 97 -11.76 6.04 -2.70
CA LEU A 97 -12.58 7.26 -2.74
C LEU A 97 -13.93 7.02 -3.44
N ASP A 98 -13.93 6.19 -4.50
CA ASP A 98 -15.13 5.76 -5.22
C ASP A 98 -15.91 4.64 -4.50
N GLN A 99 -15.49 4.26 -3.30
CA GLN A 99 -16.11 3.21 -2.47
C GLN A 99 -16.19 1.83 -3.15
N GLN A 100 -15.28 1.55 -4.07
CA GLN A 100 -15.17 0.25 -4.74
C GLN A 100 -14.32 -0.75 -3.93
N VAL A 101 -13.56 -0.28 -2.95
CA VAL A 101 -12.80 -1.07 -1.99
C VAL A 101 -12.91 -0.45 -0.60
N ASP A 102 -12.83 -1.29 0.45
CA ASP A 102 -13.02 -0.88 1.84
C ASP A 102 -11.74 -0.35 2.49
N ALA A 103 -10.58 -0.82 2.03
CA ALA A 103 -9.28 -0.47 2.59
C ALA A 103 -8.15 -0.63 1.58
N ILE A 104 -7.04 0.04 1.85
CA ILE A 104 -5.80 -0.06 1.08
C ILE A 104 -4.73 -0.71 1.96
N VAL A 105 -4.11 -1.78 1.44
CA VAL A 105 -2.94 -2.42 2.05
C VAL A 105 -1.75 -2.24 1.10
N THR A 106 -0.72 -1.53 1.54
CA THR A 106 0.43 -1.22 0.70
C THR A 106 1.57 -2.22 0.90
N ALA A 107 2.11 -2.74 -0.19
CA ALA A 107 3.40 -3.42 -0.19
C ALA A 107 4.55 -2.40 -0.04
N PRO A 108 5.74 -2.82 0.44
CA PRO A 108 6.87 -1.90 0.58
C PRO A 108 7.27 -1.25 -0.75
N ILE A 109 7.47 0.06 -0.73
CA ILE A 109 7.97 0.84 -1.86
C ILE A 109 9.48 1.05 -1.77
N ASN A 110 10.12 1.28 -2.92
CA ASN A 110 11.51 1.70 -2.97
C ASN A 110 11.61 3.22 -3.20
N LYS A 111 11.96 3.96 -2.14
CA LYS A 111 12.04 5.43 -2.17
C LYS A 111 12.98 5.95 -3.26
N LYS A 112 14.14 5.28 -3.48
CA LYS A 112 15.09 5.67 -4.53
C LYS A 112 14.45 5.54 -5.92
N SER A 113 13.67 4.47 -6.17
CA SER A 113 12.97 4.30 -7.44
C SER A 113 11.92 5.39 -7.67
N ILE A 114 11.16 5.75 -6.64
CA ILE A 114 10.16 6.82 -6.69
C ILE A 114 10.83 8.17 -7.00
N HIS A 115 11.97 8.47 -6.36
CA HIS A 115 12.72 9.69 -6.63
C HIS A 115 13.32 9.70 -8.04
N LEU A 116 13.82 8.55 -8.53
CA LEU A 116 14.28 8.42 -9.92
C LEU A 116 13.17 8.62 -10.95
N ALA A 117 11.91 8.32 -10.58
CA ALA A 117 10.73 8.60 -11.39
C ALA A 117 10.26 10.07 -11.31
N GLY A 118 10.97 10.94 -10.56
CA GLY A 118 10.68 12.37 -10.46
C GLY A 118 9.75 12.75 -9.29
N PHE A 119 9.30 11.81 -8.49
CA PHE A 119 8.44 12.08 -7.34
C PHE A 119 9.25 12.35 -6.07
N LYS A 120 8.70 13.16 -5.15
CA LYS A 120 9.43 13.64 -3.96
C LYS A 120 8.84 13.19 -2.63
N TRP A 121 7.82 12.33 -2.62
CA TRP A 121 7.21 11.87 -1.36
C TRP A 121 8.21 11.07 -0.51
N PRO A 122 8.30 11.34 0.79
CA PRO A 122 9.17 10.59 1.71
C PRO A 122 8.69 9.16 1.96
N GLY A 123 7.38 8.92 1.82
CA GLY A 123 6.77 7.60 2.05
C GLY A 123 5.30 7.54 1.68
N HIS A 124 4.64 6.45 2.10
CA HIS A 124 3.22 6.22 1.82
C HIS A 124 2.31 7.26 2.45
N THR A 125 2.58 7.66 3.69
CA THR A 125 1.72 8.58 4.44
C THR A 125 1.52 9.90 3.71
N GLU A 126 2.61 10.49 3.24
CA GLU A 126 2.60 11.77 2.52
C GLU A 126 1.97 11.61 1.14
N MET A 127 2.23 10.48 0.47
CA MET A 127 1.64 10.17 -0.83
C MET A 127 0.12 9.98 -0.72
N LEU A 128 -0.34 9.22 0.26
CA LEU A 128 -1.77 9.00 0.50
C LEU A 128 -2.48 10.29 0.89
N ALA A 129 -1.86 11.12 1.75
CA ALA A 129 -2.38 12.41 2.14
C ALA A 129 -2.57 13.34 0.94
N ASP A 130 -1.57 13.38 0.05
CA ASP A 130 -1.60 14.19 -1.17
C ASP A 130 -2.69 13.70 -2.14
N PHE A 131 -2.80 12.40 -2.39
CA PHE A 131 -3.81 11.85 -3.30
C PHE A 131 -5.25 11.95 -2.79
N THR A 132 -5.44 12.07 -1.47
CA THR A 132 -6.75 12.24 -0.85
C THR A 132 -7.07 13.70 -0.51
N ASP A 133 -6.20 14.66 -0.88
CA ASP A 133 -6.27 16.07 -0.45
C ASP A 133 -6.51 16.23 1.08
N THR A 134 -5.87 15.35 1.86
CA THR A 134 -6.03 15.29 3.32
C THR A 134 -4.88 16.01 4.00
N LYS A 135 -5.20 17.08 4.77
CA LYS A 135 -4.18 17.90 5.46
C LYS A 135 -3.75 17.32 6.80
N GLU A 136 -4.61 16.56 7.45
CA GLU A 136 -4.36 16.04 8.78
C GLU A 136 -4.37 14.52 8.75
N VAL A 137 -3.23 13.92 9.08
CA VAL A 137 -3.03 12.47 9.10
C VAL A 137 -2.38 12.06 10.42
N ALA A 138 -2.61 10.83 10.84
CA ALA A 138 -1.97 10.24 12.01
C ALA A 138 -1.56 8.80 11.72
N LEU A 139 -0.42 8.38 12.25
CA LEU A 139 0.05 7.00 12.19
C LEU A 139 -0.35 6.28 13.47
N MET A 140 -1.16 5.23 13.33
CA MET A 140 -1.54 4.35 14.43
C MET A 140 -0.88 2.99 14.26
N LEU A 141 -0.19 2.53 15.29
CA LEU A 141 0.31 1.17 15.43
C LEU A 141 -0.70 0.39 16.28
N THR A 142 -1.22 -0.71 15.74
CA THR A 142 -2.23 -1.52 16.41
C THR A 142 -1.72 -2.93 16.67
N GLY A 143 -1.96 -3.42 17.89
CA GLY A 143 -1.78 -4.80 18.29
C GLY A 143 -2.98 -5.24 19.12
N ASP A 144 -3.03 -6.50 19.50
CA ASP A 144 -4.18 -7.08 20.22
C ASP A 144 -4.49 -6.37 21.54
N ALA A 145 -3.45 -6.00 22.29
CA ALA A 145 -3.58 -5.38 23.61
C ALA A 145 -3.37 -3.85 23.63
N LEU A 146 -2.79 -3.29 22.60
CA LEU A 146 -2.37 -1.88 22.64
C LEU A 146 -2.49 -1.22 21.26
N ARG A 147 -3.02 0.00 21.25
CA ARG A 147 -3.01 0.91 20.09
C ARG A 147 -2.23 2.16 20.46
N VAL A 148 -1.25 2.52 19.64
CA VAL A 148 -0.39 3.69 19.86
C VAL A 148 -0.47 4.62 18.66
N VAL A 149 -0.81 5.88 18.89
CA VAL A 149 -0.80 6.90 17.85
C VAL A 149 0.37 7.85 18.07
N ILE A 150 1.16 8.07 17.05
CA ILE A 150 2.42 8.80 17.13
C ILE A 150 2.17 10.27 16.77
N VAL A 151 2.61 11.19 17.63
CA VAL A 151 2.48 12.64 17.41
C VAL A 151 3.62 13.18 16.54
N THR A 152 4.84 12.66 16.74
CA THR A 152 6.02 13.05 15.97
C THR A 152 6.71 11.85 15.37
N THR A 153 7.20 11.97 14.12
CA THR A 153 7.93 10.93 13.39
C THR A 153 9.17 11.50 12.74
N HIS A 154 10.22 10.68 12.62
CA HIS A 154 11.43 10.99 11.84
C HIS A 154 12.22 12.24 12.31
N ILE A 155 12.12 12.61 13.58
CA ILE A 155 12.92 13.68 14.18
C ILE A 155 13.84 13.13 15.28
N PRO A 156 15.01 13.71 15.52
CA PRO A 156 15.89 13.35 16.61
C PRO A 156 15.19 13.50 17.97
N LEU A 157 15.48 12.61 18.92
CA LEU A 157 14.84 12.59 20.24
C LEU A 157 14.99 13.92 20.99
N ASN A 158 16.15 14.56 20.89
CA ASN A 158 16.42 15.86 21.53
C ASN A 158 15.60 17.03 20.95
N GLN A 159 14.96 16.85 19.79
CA GLN A 159 14.11 17.84 19.14
C GLN A 159 12.61 17.64 19.43
N VAL A 160 12.23 16.48 19.98
CA VAL A 160 10.82 16.13 20.23
C VAL A 160 10.13 17.19 21.09
N GLY A 161 10.74 17.59 22.21
CA GLY A 161 10.15 18.58 23.12
C GLY A 161 9.86 19.95 22.48
N GLN A 162 10.69 20.35 21.50
CA GLN A 162 10.51 21.62 20.77
C GLN A 162 9.55 21.50 19.60
N SER A 163 9.33 20.27 19.09
CA SER A 163 8.50 20.00 17.91
C SER A 163 7.04 19.73 18.27
N ILE A 164 6.76 19.31 19.52
CA ILE A 164 5.40 19.05 19.98
C ILE A 164 4.68 20.37 20.26
N THR A 165 3.50 20.51 19.63
CA THR A 165 2.62 21.65 19.89
C THR A 165 1.26 21.18 20.41
N HIS A 166 0.57 22.02 21.18
CA HIS A 166 -0.80 21.76 21.64
C HIS A 166 -1.72 21.44 20.46
N LYS A 167 -1.58 22.14 19.34
CA LYS A 167 -2.38 21.90 18.12
C LYS A 167 -2.17 20.47 17.57
N GLN A 168 -0.91 20.01 17.48
CA GLN A 168 -0.61 18.65 16.97
C GLN A 168 -1.19 17.57 17.88
N ILE A 169 -1.05 17.72 19.21
CA ILE A 169 -1.64 16.78 20.17
C ILE A 169 -3.16 16.74 20.00
N THR A 170 -3.81 17.90 19.93
CA THR A 170 -5.26 17.99 19.78
C THR A 170 -5.75 17.33 18.48
N ILE A 171 -5.06 17.56 17.35
CA ILE A 171 -5.36 16.93 16.07
C ILE A 171 -5.22 15.41 16.19
N THR A 172 -4.12 14.93 16.75
CA THR A 172 -3.87 13.49 16.91
C THR A 172 -4.94 12.81 17.77
N ILE A 173 -5.31 13.42 18.90
CA ILE A 173 -6.39 12.92 19.78
C ILE A 173 -7.71 12.87 19.02
N ARG A 174 -8.07 13.94 18.31
CA ARG A 174 -9.32 14.03 17.54
C ARG A 174 -9.41 12.97 16.45
N LEU A 175 -8.37 12.81 15.64
CA LEU A 175 -8.29 11.79 14.59
C LEU A 175 -8.40 10.38 15.18
N THR A 176 -7.69 10.11 16.27
CA THR A 176 -7.72 8.84 16.99
C THR A 176 -9.13 8.54 17.50
N HIS A 177 -9.76 9.51 18.16
CA HIS A 177 -11.11 9.38 18.70
C HIS A 177 -12.13 9.10 17.59
N GLN A 178 -12.11 9.86 16.49
CA GLN A 178 -13.01 9.68 15.35
C GLN A 178 -12.86 8.27 14.73
N TRP A 179 -11.63 7.79 14.62
CA TRP A 179 -11.37 6.45 14.09
C TRP A 179 -11.90 5.36 15.03
N LEU A 180 -11.63 5.48 16.33
CA LEU A 180 -12.08 4.49 17.33
C LEU A 180 -13.60 4.37 17.39
N ILE A 181 -14.35 5.49 17.38
CA ILE A 181 -15.82 5.45 17.37
C ILE A 181 -16.36 4.70 16.15
N LYS A 182 -15.66 4.80 15.01
CA LYS A 182 -16.14 4.22 13.75
C LYS A 182 -15.77 2.73 13.61
N HIS A 183 -14.69 2.27 14.25
CA HIS A 183 -14.10 0.96 13.97
C HIS A 183 -13.92 0.05 15.18
N VAL A 184 -14.29 0.49 16.37
CA VAL A 184 -14.23 -0.26 17.64
C VAL A 184 -15.55 -0.13 18.38
#